data_547391b05a521f1d6a7b250e0ebadee8
#
_entry.id   547391b05a521f1d6a7b250e0ebadee8
#
_cell.length_a   1.000
_cell.length_b   1.000
_cell.length_c   1.000
_cell.angle_alpha   90.00
_cell.angle_beta   90.00
_cell.angle_gamma   90.00
#
_symmetry.space_group_name_H-M   'P 1'
#
loop_
_entity.id
_entity.type
_entity.pdbx_description
1 polymer ?
#
loop_
_entity_poly.entity_id
_entity_poly.type
_entity_poly.pdbx_seq_one_letter_code
_entity_poly.pdbx_strand_id
1 'polypeptide(L)'
;IDCIIFGFHAGELNLLLLHRNFEPAKGEWSLMGGFVQENESVDDAAKRVLAELTGLNNVYMEQVGTFGAINRDPGERVISVAYYALININEYDKHLVEQHNAHWVNINEIPKLIFDHEEMVIQARQAMQKKASSEPIGFNLLPELFTLPQLQSLYETIYGETIDKRNFRKRIAEMDYIEKT
;
A
#
# COMPACT_ATOMS: atom_id res chain seq x y z
N ILE A 1 -4.98 13.47 -4.05
CA ILE A 1 -4.90 12.00 -3.95
C ILE A 1 -4.21 11.60 -2.68
N ASP A 2 -4.52 10.39 -2.16
CA ASP A 2 -3.82 9.76 -1.05
C ASP A 2 -3.36 8.35 -1.47
N CYS A 3 -2.10 8.00 -1.17
CA CYS A 3 -1.49 6.74 -1.50
C CYS A 3 -1.29 5.88 -0.25
N ILE A 4 -1.89 4.71 -0.25
CA ILE A 4 -1.73 3.67 0.78
C ILE A 4 -0.67 2.69 0.27
N ILE A 5 0.57 2.81 0.75
CA ILE A 5 1.71 2.06 0.23
C ILE A 5 2.01 0.89 1.15
N PHE A 6 1.69 -0.32 0.69
CA PHE A 6 1.99 -1.55 1.39
C PHE A 6 3.32 -2.14 0.96
N GLY A 7 4.06 -2.67 1.91
CA GLY A 7 5.30 -3.42 1.69
C GLY A 7 5.34 -4.67 2.56
N PHE A 8 5.98 -5.73 2.06
CA PHE A 8 6.11 -7.00 2.79
C PHE A 8 7.57 -7.25 3.13
N HIS A 9 7.85 -7.53 4.41
CA HIS A 9 9.19 -7.84 4.89
C HIS A 9 9.13 -8.79 6.08
N ALA A 10 10.00 -9.79 6.08
CA ALA A 10 10.15 -10.77 7.18
C ALA A 10 8.85 -11.45 7.62
N GLY A 11 7.91 -11.68 6.71
CA GLY A 11 6.62 -12.29 7.02
C GLY A 11 5.55 -11.31 7.50
N GLU A 12 5.82 -10.02 7.48
CA GLU A 12 4.92 -8.97 7.95
C GLU A 12 4.53 -7.99 6.84
N LEU A 13 3.28 -7.57 6.84
CA LEU A 13 2.80 -6.47 6.00
C LEU A 13 3.01 -5.16 6.75
N ASN A 14 3.63 -4.22 6.05
CA ASN A 14 3.91 -2.89 6.56
C ASN A 14 3.23 -1.84 5.71
N LEU A 15 2.92 -0.71 6.33
CA LEU A 15 2.37 0.47 5.71
C LEU A 15 3.39 1.61 5.79
N LEU A 16 3.63 2.30 4.68
CA LEU A 16 4.47 3.49 4.67
C LEU A 16 3.66 4.70 5.12
N LEU A 17 4.06 5.29 6.23
CA LEU A 17 3.41 6.45 6.84
C LEU A 17 4.35 7.64 6.91
N LEU A 18 3.80 8.83 6.72
CA LEU A 18 4.49 10.10 6.89
C LEU A 18 4.28 10.63 8.31
N HIS A 19 5.37 10.92 9.02
CA HIS A 19 5.30 11.71 10.24
C HIS A 19 5.42 13.20 9.86
N ARG A 20 4.32 13.93 9.95
CA ARG A 20 4.19 15.29 9.41
C ARG A 20 5.10 16.29 10.14
N ASN A 21 5.86 17.05 9.39
CA ASN A 21 6.67 18.16 9.91
C ASN A 21 6.11 19.55 9.53
N PHE A 22 4.88 19.59 8.94
CA PHE A 22 4.20 20.79 8.43
C PHE A 22 2.72 20.80 8.82
N GLU A 23 2.11 21.99 8.79
CA GLU A 23 0.68 22.18 9.04
C GLU A 23 -0.18 21.82 7.81
N PRO A 24 -1.44 21.42 7.98
CA PRO A 24 -2.12 21.13 9.25
C PRO A 24 -1.64 19.81 9.87
N ALA A 25 -1.91 19.63 11.15
CA ALA A 25 -1.61 18.41 11.92
C ALA A 25 -0.10 18.06 11.98
N LYS A 26 0.74 19.06 12.23
CA LYS A 26 2.17 18.86 12.48
C LYS A 26 2.41 17.95 13.68
N GLY A 27 3.30 16.97 13.53
CA GLY A 27 3.61 15.97 14.57
C GLY A 27 2.70 14.74 14.54
N GLU A 28 1.70 14.71 13.67
CA GLU A 28 0.78 13.59 13.53
C GLU A 28 1.18 12.67 12.36
N TRP A 29 0.58 11.49 12.34
CA TRP A 29 0.81 10.49 11.29
C TRP A 29 -0.23 10.60 10.16
N SER A 30 0.23 10.48 8.92
CA SER A 30 -0.63 10.55 7.74
C SER A 30 -0.22 9.54 6.65
N LEU A 31 -1.15 9.30 5.74
CA LEU A 31 -0.82 8.72 4.44
C LEU A 31 0.00 9.71 3.61
N MET A 32 0.61 9.19 2.57
CA MET A 32 1.29 9.97 1.56
C MET A 32 0.28 10.52 0.57
N GLY A 33 0.32 11.80 0.28
CA GLY A 33 -0.65 12.43 -0.62
C GLY A 33 -0.10 13.63 -1.35
N GLY A 34 -0.88 14.10 -2.32
CA GLY A 34 -0.56 15.29 -3.10
C GLY A 34 -1.76 15.80 -3.86
N PHE A 35 -1.68 17.05 -4.30
CA PHE A 35 -2.70 17.64 -5.16
C PHE A 35 -2.50 17.18 -6.61
N VAL A 36 -3.63 16.97 -7.30
CA VAL A 36 -3.63 16.75 -8.75
C VAL A 36 -3.26 18.06 -9.44
N GLN A 37 -2.30 18.01 -10.35
CA GLN A 37 -1.86 19.17 -11.12
C GLN A 37 -2.76 19.40 -12.35
N GLU A 38 -2.70 20.59 -12.93
CA GLU A 38 -3.57 20.97 -14.05
C GLU A 38 -3.45 20.09 -15.30
N ASN A 39 -2.27 19.49 -15.51
CA ASN A 39 -1.95 18.75 -16.73
C ASN A 39 -1.77 17.23 -16.50
N GLU A 40 -2.34 16.69 -15.42
CA GLU A 40 -2.26 15.26 -15.14
C GLU A 40 -3.63 14.66 -14.76
N SER A 41 -3.81 13.38 -15.03
CA SER A 41 -4.94 12.63 -14.52
C SER A 41 -4.73 12.26 -13.04
N VAL A 42 -5.80 11.80 -12.36
CA VAL A 42 -5.69 11.29 -10.97
C VAL A 42 -4.77 10.08 -10.87
N ASP A 43 -4.74 9.24 -11.92
CA ASP A 43 -3.85 8.09 -11.99
C ASP A 43 -2.37 8.51 -12.15
N ASP A 44 -2.10 9.55 -12.96
CA ASP A 44 -0.75 10.08 -13.13
C ASP A 44 -0.28 10.80 -11.87
N ALA A 45 -1.16 11.54 -11.20
CA ALA A 45 -0.87 12.16 -9.90
C ALA A 45 -0.49 11.10 -8.85
N ALA A 46 -1.21 9.98 -8.79
CA ALA A 46 -0.90 8.90 -7.86
C ALA A 46 0.48 8.27 -8.15
N LYS A 47 0.80 8.01 -9.42
CA LYS A 47 2.11 7.51 -9.83
C LYS A 47 3.24 8.50 -9.53
N ARG A 48 3.03 9.79 -9.81
CA ARG A 48 4.00 10.85 -9.52
C ARG A 48 4.28 10.93 -8.02
N VAL A 49 3.25 10.99 -7.19
CA VAL A 49 3.41 11.07 -5.72
C VAL A 49 4.15 9.85 -5.20
N LEU A 50 3.82 8.64 -5.65
CA LEU A 50 4.54 7.45 -5.26
C LEU A 50 6.02 7.50 -5.68
N ALA A 51 6.30 7.91 -6.93
CA ALA A 51 7.68 8.00 -7.44
C ALA A 51 8.51 9.06 -6.70
N GLU A 52 7.93 10.22 -6.41
CA GLU A 52 8.59 11.28 -5.62
C GLU A 52 8.99 10.80 -4.23
N LEU A 53 8.20 9.93 -3.62
CA LEU A 53 8.39 9.45 -2.26
C LEU A 53 9.29 8.22 -2.15
N THR A 54 9.25 7.34 -3.13
CA THR A 54 9.93 6.04 -3.06
C THR A 54 11.01 5.85 -4.12
N GLY A 55 11.07 6.71 -5.13
CA GLY A 55 11.94 6.55 -6.29
C GLY A 55 11.48 5.47 -7.27
N LEU A 56 10.39 4.76 -6.98
CA LEU A 56 9.91 3.65 -7.77
C LEU A 56 8.96 4.11 -8.89
N ASN A 57 9.15 3.53 -10.07
CA ASN A 57 8.26 3.69 -11.22
C ASN A 57 7.65 2.34 -11.60
N ASN A 58 6.52 2.36 -12.30
CA ASN A 58 5.83 1.15 -12.78
C ASN A 58 5.40 0.19 -11.65
N VAL A 59 5.02 0.75 -10.51
CA VAL A 59 4.50 0.00 -9.37
C VAL A 59 3.04 -0.36 -9.61
N TYR A 60 2.64 -1.55 -9.16
CA TYR A 60 1.23 -1.92 -9.13
C TYR A 60 0.46 -0.97 -8.22
N MET A 61 -0.53 -0.30 -8.79
CA MET A 61 -1.43 0.60 -8.08
C MET A 61 -2.87 0.35 -8.49
N GLU A 62 -3.78 0.46 -7.55
CA GLU A 62 -5.22 0.34 -7.81
C GLU A 62 -6.01 1.38 -7.01
N GLN A 63 -7.01 1.95 -7.64
CA GLN A 63 -7.89 2.90 -6.98
C GLN A 63 -8.77 2.20 -5.93
N VAL A 64 -8.77 2.73 -4.72
CA VAL A 64 -9.62 2.26 -3.61
C VAL A 64 -11.02 2.87 -3.71
N GLY A 65 -11.06 4.19 -3.86
CA GLY A 65 -12.31 4.93 -3.91
C GLY A 65 -12.10 6.43 -3.76
N THR A 66 -13.22 7.15 -3.71
CA THR A 66 -13.25 8.61 -3.54
C THR A 66 -13.79 8.96 -2.16
N PHE A 67 -13.04 9.78 -1.45
CA PHE A 67 -13.33 10.25 -0.10
C PHE A 67 -13.72 11.72 -0.18
N GLY A 68 -14.97 12.02 0.05
CA GLY A 68 -15.52 13.35 -0.16
C GLY A 68 -16.48 13.82 0.94
N ALA A 69 -16.36 13.29 2.17
CA ALA A 69 -17.14 13.78 3.29
C ALA A 69 -16.89 15.28 3.51
N ILE A 70 -17.93 16.02 3.94
CA ILE A 70 -17.85 17.50 4.01
C ILE A 70 -16.75 17.94 4.99
N ASN A 71 -16.58 17.23 6.08
CA ASN A 71 -15.67 17.59 7.18
C ASN A 71 -14.44 16.67 7.23
N ARG A 72 -14.06 16.05 6.10
CA ARG A 72 -12.90 15.14 6.09
C ARG A 72 -11.57 15.85 6.33
N ASP A 73 -11.43 17.06 5.84
CA ASP A 73 -10.28 17.94 6.02
C ASP A 73 -10.75 19.21 6.75
N PRO A 74 -10.12 19.56 7.89
CA PRO A 74 -10.51 20.76 8.64
C PRO A 74 -10.07 22.08 8.00
N GLY A 75 -9.14 22.03 7.03
CA GLY A 75 -8.59 23.23 6.38
C GLY A 75 -9.48 23.74 5.25
N GLU A 76 -9.80 22.87 4.32
CA GLU A 76 -10.53 23.24 3.09
C GLU A 76 -11.49 22.14 2.65
N ARG A 77 -12.38 22.48 1.71
CA ARG A 77 -13.23 21.50 1.05
C ARG A 77 -12.41 20.68 0.05
N VAL A 78 -11.96 19.53 0.49
CA VAL A 78 -11.13 18.61 -0.30
C VAL A 78 -11.91 17.33 -0.64
N ILE A 79 -11.74 16.85 -1.86
CA ILE A 79 -12.12 15.51 -2.30
C ILE A 79 -10.82 14.77 -2.62
N SER A 80 -10.62 13.59 -2.06
CA SER A 80 -9.47 12.77 -2.35
C SER A 80 -9.84 11.48 -3.05
N VAL A 81 -9.03 11.08 -4.01
CA VAL A 81 -9.06 9.74 -4.62
C VAL A 81 -7.93 8.93 -4.01
N ALA A 82 -8.28 7.85 -3.33
CA ALA A 82 -7.31 6.99 -2.66
C ALA A 82 -6.86 5.85 -3.57
N TYR A 83 -5.56 5.57 -3.56
CA TYR A 83 -4.91 4.46 -4.27
C TYR A 83 -4.13 3.61 -3.30
N TYR A 84 -4.16 2.28 -3.47
CA TYR A 84 -3.16 1.46 -2.80
C TYR A 84 -2.09 1.01 -3.79
N ALA A 85 -0.87 0.86 -3.27
CA ALA A 85 0.29 0.37 -4.01
C ALA A 85 0.94 -0.78 -3.25
N LEU A 86 1.52 -1.73 -4.00
CA LEU A 86 2.26 -2.85 -3.46
C LEU A 86 3.72 -2.71 -3.91
N ILE A 87 4.65 -2.52 -2.97
CA ILE A 87 6.06 -2.36 -3.30
C ILE A 87 6.95 -3.35 -2.54
N ASN A 88 8.06 -3.73 -3.17
CA ASN A 88 9.10 -4.49 -2.50
C ASN A 88 9.92 -3.56 -1.61
N ILE A 89 9.88 -3.81 -0.29
CA ILE A 89 10.61 -3.00 0.70
C ILE A 89 12.13 -2.95 0.45
N ASN A 90 12.69 -3.89 -0.31
CA ASN A 90 14.11 -3.92 -0.62
C ASN A 90 14.50 -3.09 -1.85
N GLU A 91 13.53 -2.60 -2.63
CA GLU A 91 13.75 -1.94 -3.92
C GLU A 91 13.52 -0.43 -3.92
N TYR A 92 12.94 0.13 -2.85
CA TYR A 92 12.69 1.57 -2.77
C TYR A 92 13.95 2.37 -2.40
N ASP A 93 13.96 3.65 -2.75
CA ASP A 93 15.02 4.57 -2.34
C ASP A 93 14.83 4.99 -0.87
N LYS A 94 15.66 4.43 0.01
CA LYS A 94 15.62 4.71 1.45
C LYS A 94 15.86 6.18 1.77
N HIS A 95 16.72 6.83 0.99
CA HIS A 95 17.07 8.23 1.23
C HIS A 95 15.87 9.16 0.94
N LEU A 96 15.12 8.90 -0.12
CA LEU A 96 13.89 9.64 -0.41
C LEU A 96 12.85 9.47 0.71
N VAL A 97 12.63 8.24 1.15
CA VAL A 97 11.69 7.96 2.25
C VAL A 97 12.10 8.68 3.54
N GLU A 98 13.39 8.68 3.88
CA GLU A 98 13.93 9.40 5.06
C GLU A 98 13.80 10.93 4.89
N GLN A 99 14.08 11.48 3.72
CA GLN A 99 13.92 12.92 3.44
C GLN A 99 12.48 13.41 3.66
N HIS A 100 11.51 12.58 3.33
CA HIS A 100 10.10 12.88 3.56
C HIS A 100 9.63 12.56 4.99
N ASN A 101 10.52 12.14 5.88
CA ASN A 101 10.19 11.70 7.24
C ASN A 101 9.10 10.60 7.24
N ALA A 102 9.24 9.67 6.30
CA ALA A 102 8.35 8.54 6.15
C ALA A 102 8.94 7.29 6.80
N HIS A 103 8.07 6.43 7.33
CA HIS A 103 8.46 5.27 8.13
C HIS A 103 7.57 4.08 7.80
N TRP A 104 8.19 2.91 7.73
CA TRP A 104 7.46 1.65 7.66
C TRP A 104 6.92 1.28 9.04
N VAL A 105 5.63 1.04 9.12
CA VAL A 105 4.92 0.66 10.33
C VAL A 105 4.19 -0.65 10.09
N ASN A 106 4.31 -1.60 11.02
CA ASN A 106 3.56 -2.86 10.91
C ASN A 106 2.05 -2.58 10.85
N ILE A 107 1.36 -3.25 9.94
CA ILE A 107 -0.08 -3.04 9.69
C ILE A 107 -0.96 -3.25 10.95
N ASN A 108 -0.47 -4.01 11.93
CA ASN A 108 -1.16 -4.28 13.19
C ASN A 108 -0.81 -3.27 14.30
N GLU A 109 0.13 -2.35 14.05
CA GLU A 109 0.64 -1.36 15.00
C GLU A 109 0.50 0.07 14.48
N ILE A 110 -0.42 0.29 13.55
CA ILE A 110 -0.65 1.61 12.95
C ILE A 110 -1.05 2.60 14.04
N PRO A 111 -0.31 3.74 14.19
CA PRO A 111 -0.69 4.81 15.08
C PRO A 111 -2.00 5.47 14.60
N LYS A 112 -2.59 6.30 15.43
CA LYS A 112 -3.72 7.11 15.01
C LYS A 112 -3.32 7.99 13.84
N LEU A 113 -4.10 7.94 12.76
CA LEU A 113 -3.88 8.76 11.57
C LEU A 113 -4.76 10.01 11.60
N ILE A 114 -4.34 11.04 10.86
CA ILE A 114 -5.13 12.26 10.69
C ILE A 114 -6.37 11.99 9.82
N PHE A 115 -7.36 12.86 9.95
CA PHE A 115 -8.55 12.94 9.09
C PHE A 115 -9.29 11.58 8.98
N ASP A 116 -9.59 11.18 7.76
CA ASP A 116 -10.21 9.90 7.38
C ASP A 116 -9.21 8.87 6.84
N HIS A 117 -7.89 9.05 7.09
CA HIS A 117 -6.85 8.17 6.58
C HIS A 117 -6.94 6.74 7.13
N GLU A 118 -7.41 6.56 8.38
CA GLU A 118 -7.64 5.20 8.93
C GLU A 118 -8.70 4.45 8.10
N GLU A 119 -9.77 5.13 7.72
CA GLU A 119 -10.81 4.55 6.88
C GLU A 119 -10.27 4.18 5.48
N MET A 120 -9.41 5.02 4.91
CA MET A 120 -8.74 4.72 3.63
C MET A 120 -7.89 3.45 3.72
N VAL A 121 -7.13 3.27 4.81
CA VAL A 121 -6.31 2.06 5.05
C VAL A 121 -7.20 0.82 5.17
N ILE A 122 -8.30 0.91 5.91
CA ILE A 122 -9.25 -0.19 6.07
C ILE A 122 -9.82 -0.60 4.71
N GLN A 123 -10.31 0.35 3.92
CA GLN A 123 -10.88 0.07 2.60
C GLN A 123 -9.83 -0.45 1.62
N ALA A 124 -8.60 0.09 1.64
CA ALA A 124 -7.50 -0.40 0.82
C ALA A 124 -7.15 -1.86 1.15
N ARG A 125 -7.09 -2.22 2.44
CA ARG A 125 -6.86 -3.60 2.88
C ARG A 125 -7.96 -4.53 2.40
N GLN A 126 -9.21 -4.13 2.51
CA GLN A 126 -10.35 -4.93 2.01
C GLN A 126 -10.31 -5.10 0.49
N ALA A 127 -9.99 -4.05 -0.26
CA ALA A 127 -9.83 -4.10 -1.71
C ALA A 127 -8.69 -5.07 -2.10
N MET A 128 -7.54 -4.97 -1.44
CA MET A 128 -6.40 -5.86 -1.64
C MET A 128 -6.77 -7.33 -1.34
N GLN A 129 -7.45 -7.61 -0.22
CA GLN A 129 -7.91 -8.96 0.14
C GLN A 129 -8.87 -9.54 -0.90
N LYS A 130 -9.84 -8.73 -1.33
CA LYS A 130 -10.80 -9.12 -2.37
C LYS A 130 -10.08 -9.43 -3.67
N LYS A 131 -9.15 -8.59 -4.09
CA LYS A 131 -8.35 -8.79 -5.31
C LYS A 131 -7.50 -10.05 -5.22
N ALA A 132 -6.80 -10.27 -4.10
CA ALA A 132 -6.00 -11.46 -3.86
C ALA A 132 -6.79 -12.77 -3.89
N SER A 133 -8.11 -12.73 -3.70
CA SER A 133 -8.97 -13.91 -3.79
C SER A 133 -9.24 -14.36 -5.23
N SER A 134 -9.20 -13.44 -6.19
CA SER A 134 -9.54 -13.67 -7.60
C SER A 134 -8.36 -13.53 -8.56
N GLU A 135 -7.34 -12.78 -8.18
CA GLU A 135 -6.19 -12.48 -9.04
C GLU A 135 -4.86 -12.69 -8.29
N PRO A 136 -3.79 -13.01 -9.00
CA PRO A 136 -2.47 -13.21 -8.42
C PRO A 136 -1.79 -11.86 -8.15
N ILE A 137 -2.16 -11.20 -7.09
CA ILE A 137 -1.52 -9.95 -6.67
C ILE A 137 -0.44 -10.19 -5.62
N GLY A 138 0.46 -9.23 -5.47
CA GLY A 138 1.47 -9.23 -4.42
C GLY A 138 2.75 -9.99 -4.76
N PHE A 139 2.87 -10.61 -5.94
CA PHE A 139 4.13 -11.27 -6.35
C PHE A 139 5.31 -10.31 -6.41
N ASN A 140 5.05 -9.06 -6.76
CA ASN A 140 6.03 -7.98 -6.74
C ASN A 140 6.50 -7.58 -5.32
N LEU A 141 5.84 -8.07 -4.27
CA LEU A 141 6.29 -7.93 -2.88
C LEU A 141 7.34 -8.98 -2.49
N LEU A 142 7.52 -10.01 -3.30
CA LEU A 142 8.48 -11.08 -3.10
C LEU A 142 9.69 -10.88 -4.04
N PRO A 143 10.86 -11.45 -3.71
CA PRO A 143 11.96 -11.51 -4.65
C PRO A 143 11.57 -12.34 -5.87
N GLU A 144 12.26 -12.15 -7.01
CA GLU A 144 11.99 -12.87 -8.26
C GLU A 144 11.97 -14.41 -8.08
N LEU A 145 12.86 -14.92 -7.23
CA LEU A 145 12.86 -16.31 -6.79
C LEU A 145 12.40 -16.37 -5.34
N PHE A 146 11.27 -17.01 -5.12
CA PHE A 146 10.69 -17.18 -3.80
C PHE A 146 10.28 -18.62 -3.55
N THR A 147 10.18 -19.00 -2.28
CA THR A 147 9.70 -20.31 -1.84
C THR A 147 8.18 -20.31 -1.64
N LEU A 148 7.55 -21.48 -1.77
CA LEU A 148 6.12 -21.61 -1.44
C LEU A 148 5.76 -21.17 0.00
N PRO A 149 6.60 -21.41 1.03
CA PRO A 149 6.36 -20.86 2.35
C PRO A 149 6.36 -19.32 2.40
N GLN A 150 7.24 -18.65 1.65
CA GLN A 150 7.23 -17.18 1.57
C GLN A 150 5.95 -16.66 0.92
N LEU A 151 5.53 -17.29 -0.17
CA LEU A 151 4.28 -16.94 -0.83
C LEU A 151 3.07 -17.20 0.10
N GLN A 152 3.05 -18.34 0.81
CA GLN A 152 1.99 -18.62 1.77
C GLN A 152 1.96 -17.57 2.88
N SER A 153 3.11 -17.22 3.47
CA SER A 153 3.21 -16.17 4.49
C SER A 153 2.69 -14.82 4.01
N LEU A 154 3.00 -14.44 2.76
CA LEU A 154 2.46 -13.22 2.16
C LEU A 154 0.92 -13.25 2.12
N TYR A 155 0.32 -14.32 1.61
CA TYR A 155 -1.13 -14.44 1.52
C TYR A 155 -1.80 -14.52 2.90
N GLU A 156 -1.20 -15.22 3.87
CA GLU A 156 -1.67 -15.24 5.26
C GLU A 156 -1.68 -13.84 5.87
N THR A 157 -0.65 -13.05 5.56
CA THR A 157 -0.55 -11.66 6.03
C THR A 157 -1.58 -10.75 5.34
N ILE A 158 -1.81 -10.91 4.04
CA ILE A 158 -2.84 -10.18 3.30
C ILE A 158 -4.23 -10.48 3.86
N TYR A 159 -4.56 -11.75 4.06
CA TYR A 159 -5.87 -12.15 4.58
C TYR A 159 -6.03 -11.90 6.09
N GLY A 160 -4.92 -11.86 6.84
CA GLY A 160 -4.93 -11.75 8.29
C GLY A 160 -5.34 -13.06 8.99
N GLU A 161 -5.21 -14.20 8.31
CA GLU A 161 -5.56 -15.52 8.80
C GLU A 161 -4.58 -16.59 8.29
N THR A 162 -4.47 -17.69 9.01
CA THR A 162 -3.65 -18.82 8.59
C THR A 162 -4.33 -19.62 7.48
N ILE A 163 -3.54 -20.07 6.51
CA ILE A 163 -4.02 -20.86 5.38
C ILE A 163 -3.54 -22.30 5.51
N ASP A 164 -4.44 -23.27 5.31
CA ASP A 164 -4.08 -24.68 5.25
C ASP A 164 -3.06 -24.93 4.13
N LYS A 165 -1.89 -25.49 4.50
CA LYS A 165 -0.77 -25.71 3.57
C LYS A 165 -1.12 -26.58 2.36
N ARG A 166 -1.99 -27.58 2.54
CA ARG A 166 -2.37 -28.49 1.46
C ARG A 166 -3.28 -27.80 0.46
N ASN A 167 -4.27 -27.06 0.96
CA ASN A 167 -5.19 -26.30 0.13
C ASN A 167 -4.48 -25.18 -0.63
N PHE A 168 -3.55 -24.48 0.05
CA PHE A 168 -2.72 -23.45 -0.57
C PHE A 168 -1.88 -24.02 -1.73
N ARG A 169 -1.16 -25.13 -1.50
CA ARG A 169 -0.36 -25.79 -2.54
C ARG A 169 -1.19 -26.23 -3.74
N LYS A 170 -2.40 -26.74 -3.50
CA LYS A 170 -3.31 -27.12 -4.58
C LYS A 170 -3.70 -25.90 -5.41
N ARG A 171 -4.12 -24.82 -4.75
CA ARG A 171 -4.48 -23.57 -5.41
C ARG A 171 -3.33 -22.99 -6.24
N ILE A 172 -2.11 -22.98 -5.68
CA ILE A 172 -0.93 -22.48 -6.39
C ILE A 172 -0.56 -23.37 -7.59
N ALA A 173 -0.74 -24.69 -7.50
CA ALA A 173 -0.46 -25.60 -8.60
C ALA A 173 -1.43 -25.44 -9.79
N GLU A 174 -2.58 -24.82 -9.59
CA GLU A 174 -3.59 -24.50 -10.61
C GLU A 174 -3.33 -23.13 -11.28
N MET A 175 -2.28 -22.39 -10.83
CA MET A 175 -1.92 -21.09 -11.37
C MET A 175 -0.86 -21.24 -12.47
N ASP A 176 -1.19 -20.85 -13.71
CA ASP A 176 -0.34 -20.99 -14.91
C ASP A 176 0.87 -20.02 -14.97
N TYR A 177 0.99 -19.09 -14.03
CA TYR A 177 2.03 -18.04 -14.04
C TYR A 177 3.13 -18.26 -13.00
N ILE A 178 3.18 -19.43 -12.35
CA ILE A 178 4.27 -19.80 -11.42
C ILE A 178 5.03 -20.96 -12.01
N GLU A 179 6.27 -20.73 -12.38
CA GLU A 179 7.19 -21.78 -12.84
C GLU A 179 7.99 -22.34 -11.66
N LYS A 180 8.16 -23.66 -11.64
CA LYS A 180 9.05 -24.32 -10.70
C LYS A 180 10.45 -24.35 -11.30
N THR A 181 11.39 -23.74 -10.62
CA THR A 181 12.82 -23.87 -10.91
C THR A 181 13.44 -24.99 -10.07
#